data_8fa454ed7ffc38d4d8bb96993a6fef6f
#
_entry.id   8fa454ed7ffc38d4d8bb96993a6fef6f
#
_cell.length_a   1.000
_cell.length_b   1.000
_cell.length_c   1.000
_cell.angle_alpha   90.00
_cell.angle_beta   90.00
_cell.angle_gamma   90.00
#
_symmetry.space_group_name_H-M   'P 1'
#
loop_
_entity.id
_entity.type
_entity.pdbx_description
1 polymer ?
#
loop_
_entity_poly.entity_id
_entity_poly.type
_entity_poly.pdbx_seq_one_letter_code
_entity_poly.pdbx_strand_id
1 'polypeptide(L)'
;SIAEPVRLIGSEGKFPDLLAQLALHRLDLVIADEPLSKRISVKAFNHALGTTPMSFFCTPALRATLKGKFPQCLHDAPMLIQGSSSSVRQQLDGWLVRHKIQLRVVGEFDDGALMTAFGREGRGVFMSPGILEKETVAQYGVDVIGRSDELVEEFFAVSVERRISHPCVAAITQNARGRLFNG
;
A
#
# COMPACT_ATOMS: atom_id res chain seq x y z
N SER A 1 4.60 -10.14 22.95
CA SER A 1 5.12 -8.85 23.48
C SER A 1 6.65 -8.95 23.61
N ILE A 2 7.34 -7.92 23.16
CA ILE A 2 8.79 -7.79 23.35
C ILE A 2 8.97 -7.41 24.83
N ALA A 3 9.70 -8.20 25.59
CA ALA A 3 9.88 -7.97 27.03
C ALA A 3 10.91 -6.85 27.33
N GLU A 4 11.75 -6.48 26.35
CA GLU A 4 12.78 -5.46 26.48
C GLU A 4 12.47 -4.25 25.58
N PRO A 5 12.84 -3.02 26.00
CA PRO A 5 12.69 -1.84 25.17
C PRO A 5 13.58 -1.95 23.90
N VAL A 6 12.97 -1.72 22.74
CA VAL A 6 13.65 -1.82 21.46
C VAL A 6 13.66 -0.45 20.78
N ARG A 7 14.80 -0.06 20.21
CA ARG A 7 14.90 1.11 19.33
C ARG A 7 14.60 0.66 17.90
N LEU A 8 13.49 1.14 17.34
CA LEU A 8 13.15 0.95 15.94
C LEU A 8 13.78 2.08 15.10
N ILE A 9 14.45 1.71 14.00
CA ILE A 9 14.97 2.65 13.01
C ILE A 9 14.29 2.29 11.69
N GLY A 10 13.42 3.20 11.20
CA GLY A 10 12.74 3.06 9.92
C GLY A 10 13.42 3.92 8.84
N SER A 11 13.52 3.38 7.64
CA SER A 11 13.99 4.11 6.45
C SER A 11 13.19 3.65 5.24
N GLU A 12 13.01 4.55 4.28
CA GLU A 12 12.38 4.27 2.99
C GLU A 12 13.41 4.30 1.87
N GLY A 13 13.12 3.57 0.78
CA GLY A 13 13.98 3.52 -0.38
C GLY A 13 13.41 2.62 -1.47
N LYS A 14 14.06 2.60 -2.63
CA LYS A 14 13.69 1.70 -3.71
C LYS A 14 14.00 0.26 -3.32
N PHE A 15 13.10 -0.66 -3.66
CA PHE A 15 13.19 -2.06 -3.24
C PHE A 15 14.57 -2.71 -3.55
N PRO A 16 15.17 -2.55 -4.73
CA PRO A 16 16.52 -3.09 -5.00
C PRO A 16 17.60 -2.53 -4.06
N ASP A 17 17.53 -1.25 -3.71
CA ASP A 17 18.51 -0.59 -2.83
C ASP A 17 18.36 -1.08 -1.38
N LEU A 18 17.11 -1.27 -0.93
CA LEU A 18 16.81 -1.85 0.39
C LEU A 18 17.29 -3.30 0.48
N LEU A 19 17.11 -4.08 -0.60
CA LEU A 19 17.62 -5.46 -0.65
C LEU A 19 19.16 -5.52 -0.61
N ALA A 20 19.85 -4.58 -1.25
CA ALA A 20 21.30 -4.49 -1.16
C ALA A 20 21.76 -4.19 0.28
N GLN A 21 21.06 -3.30 0.98
CA GLN A 21 21.33 -3.00 2.39
C GLN A 21 21.02 -4.19 3.30
N LEU A 22 19.93 -4.92 3.03
CA LEU A 22 19.57 -6.15 3.74
C LEU A 22 20.66 -7.22 3.58
N ALA A 23 21.18 -7.41 2.36
CA ALA A 23 22.26 -8.35 2.07
C ALA A 23 23.58 -8.02 2.78
N LEU A 24 23.81 -6.72 3.05
CA LEU A 24 24.97 -6.22 3.80
C LEU A 24 24.73 -6.18 5.32
N HIS A 25 23.62 -6.74 5.81
CA HIS A 25 23.21 -6.69 7.21
C HIS A 25 23.10 -5.28 7.81
N ARG A 26 22.81 -4.28 6.97
CA ARG A 26 22.51 -2.90 7.40
C ARG A 26 21.05 -2.71 7.75
N LEU A 27 20.19 -3.61 7.29
CA LEU A 27 18.79 -3.73 7.64
C LEU A 27 18.52 -5.16 8.15
N ASP A 28 17.65 -5.27 9.13
CA ASP A 28 17.21 -6.56 9.69
C ASP A 28 16.00 -7.11 8.93
N LEU A 29 15.20 -6.21 8.35
CA LEU A 29 13.95 -6.53 7.69
C LEU A 29 13.63 -5.47 6.63
N VAL A 30 13.10 -5.90 5.49
CA VAL A 30 12.47 -5.02 4.50
C VAL A 30 10.99 -5.39 4.41
N ILE A 31 10.11 -4.39 4.50
CA ILE A 31 8.67 -4.56 4.22
C ILE A 31 8.43 -3.99 2.82
N ALA A 32 7.78 -4.75 1.96
CA ALA A 32 7.54 -4.39 0.58
C ALA A 32 6.13 -4.83 0.12
N ASP A 33 5.61 -4.15 -0.89
CA ASP A 33 4.37 -4.46 -1.59
C ASP A 33 4.59 -5.37 -2.82
N GLU A 34 5.82 -5.84 -3.00
CA GLU A 34 6.19 -6.80 -4.03
C GLU A 34 7.08 -7.92 -3.46
N PRO A 35 6.97 -9.15 -3.98
CA PRO A 35 7.83 -10.24 -3.55
C PRO A 35 9.24 -10.11 -4.15
N LEU A 36 10.23 -10.62 -3.44
CA LEU A 36 11.57 -10.82 -3.98
C LEU A 36 11.48 -11.69 -5.23
N SER A 37 11.82 -11.11 -6.38
CA SER A 37 11.83 -11.86 -7.64
C SER A 37 13.06 -12.74 -7.76
N LYS A 38 12.93 -13.88 -8.47
CA LYS A 38 14.05 -14.80 -8.76
C LYS A 38 15.19 -14.17 -9.59
N ARG A 39 14.96 -12.98 -10.16
CA ARG A 39 15.96 -12.25 -10.96
C ARG A 39 16.94 -11.46 -10.10
N ILE A 40 16.65 -11.29 -8.83
CA ILE A 40 17.50 -10.52 -7.91
C ILE A 40 18.48 -11.50 -7.24
N SER A 41 19.77 -11.28 -7.44
CA SER A 41 20.86 -12.14 -6.91
C SER A 41 21.15 -11.94 -5.41
N VAL A 42 20.12 -11.65 -4.62
CA VAL A 42 20.25 -11.53 -3.16
C VAL A 42 19.73 -12.79 -2.51
N LYS A 43 20.51 -13.38 -1.62
CA LYS A 43 20.08 -14.51 -0.80
C LYS A 43 19.18 -14.00 0.32
N ALA A 44 17.90 -13.89 0.02
CA ALA A 44 16.86 -13.47 0.97
C ALA A 44 15.59 -14.30 0.78
N PHE A 45 14.67 -14.22 1.73
CA PHE A 45 13.45 -15.02 1.79
C PHE A 45 12.25 -14.11 1.97
N ASN A 46 11.19 -14.39 1.20
CA ASN A 46 9.89 -13.74 1.36
C ASN A 46 9.09 -14.42 2.48
N HIS A 47 8.52 -13.60 3.33
CA HIS A 47 7.54 -13.99 4.32
C HIS A 47 6.26 -13.21 4.06
N ALA A 48 5.25 -13.83 3.43
CA ALA A 48 3.98 -13.18 3.18
C ALA A 48 3.37 -12.69 4.50
N LEU A 49 2.99 -11.42 4.56
CA LEU A 49 2.32 -10.82 5.70
C LEU A 49 0.81 -10.93 5.53
N GLY A 50 0.30 -10.59 4.35
CA GLY A 50 -1.11 -10.66 4.00
C GLY A 50 -1.43 -9.85 2.76
N THR A 51 -2.72 -9.83 2.43
CA THR A 51 -3.28 -9.12 1.29
C THR A 51 -4.45 -8.25 1.74
N THR A 52 -4.69 -7.15 1.07
CA THR A 52 -5.83 -6.28 1.35
C THR A 52 -6.40 -5.72 0.06
N PRO A 53 -7.73 -5.64 -0.08
CA PRO A 53 -8.35 -4.94 -1.20
C PRO A 53 -8.03 -3.44 -1.11
N MET A 54 -8.13 -2.75 -2.24
CA MET A 54 -7.96 -1.30 -2.29
C MET A 54 -9.29 -0.59 -2.07
N SER A 55 -9.25 0.45 -1.25
CA SER A 55 -10.36 1.37 -1.03
C SER A 55 -10.10 2.71 -1.71
N PHE A 56 -11.16 3.34 -2.20
CA PHE A 56 -11.15 4.63 -2.87
C PHE A 56 -11.73 5.69 -1.94
N PHE A 57 -11.04 6.81 -1.84
CA PHE A 57 -11.37 7.88 -0.91
C PHE A 57 -11.45 9.22 -1.61
N CYS A 58 -12.26 10.13 -1.09
CA CYS A 58 -12.23 11.54 -1.42
C CYS A 58 -12.80 12.37 -0.28
N THR A 59 -12.66 13.70 -0.36
CA THR A 59 -13.33 14.59 0.58
C THR A 59 -14.86 14.56 0.38
N PRO A 60 -15.67 14.84 1.43
CA PRO A 60 -17.12 14.97 1.30
C PRO A 60 -17.55 15.97 0.22
N ALA A 61 -16.83 17.08 0.07
CA ALA A 61 -17.10 18.08 -0.97
C ALA A 61 -16.92 17.49 -2.38
N LEU A 62 -15.84 16.75 -2.63
CA LEU A 62 -15.61 16.09 -3.91
C LEU A 62 -16.63 14.95 -4.11
N ARG A 63 -16.95 14.19 -3.06
CA ARG A 63 -17.96 13.11 -3.10
C ARG A 63 -19.32 13.61 -3.61
N ALA A 64 -19.74 14.80 -3.19
CA ALA A 64 -20.99 15.42 -3.61
C ALA A 64 -21.05 15.74 -5.13
N THR A 65 -19.91 15.86 -5.80
CA THR A 65 -19.82 16.11 -7.24
C THR A 65 -19.81 14.84 -8.09
N LEU A 66 -19.47 13.69 -7.50
CA LEU A 66 -19.40 12.41 -8.21
C LEU A 66 -20.82 11.88 -8.50
N LYS A 67 -21.05 11.46 -9.74
CA LYS A 67 -22.35 10.96 -10.18
C LYS A 67 -22.38 9.44 -10.26
N GLY A 68 -23.48 8.83 -9.84
CA GLY A 68 -23.69 7.39 -9.95
C GLY A 68 -23.12 6.61 -8.77
N LYS A 69 -23.12 5.29 -8.92
CA LYS A 69 -22.58 4.35 -7.93
C LYS A 69 -21.16 3.94 -8.29
N PHE A 70 -20.38 3.53 -7.29
CA PHE A 70 -19.10 2.90 -7.50
C PHE A 70 -19.25 1.59 -8.31
N PRO A 71 -18.37 1.30 -9.26
CA PRO A 71 -17.20 2.08 -9.65
C PRO A 71 -17.45 3.18 -10.71
N GLN A 72 -18.63 3.22 -11.34
CA GLN A 72 -18.93 4.15 -12.44
C GLN A 72 -18.85 5.63 -12.05
N CYS A 73 -19.01 5.96 -10.78
CA CYS A 73 -18.85 7.34 -10.29
C CYS A 73 -17.41 7.87 -10.44
N LEU A 74 -16.45 7.01 -10.76
CA LEU A 74 -15.06 7.38 -11.05
C LEU A 74 -14.87 7.88 -12.50
N HIS A 75 -15.85 7.69 -13.39
CA HIS A 75 -15.74 8.15 -14.78
C HIS A 75 -15.61 9.68 -14.82
N ASP A 76 -14.57 10.20 -15.47
CA ASP A 76 -14.19 11.61 -15.52
C ASP A 76 -13.90 12.27 -14.15
N ALA A 77 -13.87 11.48 -13.07
CA ALA A 77 -13.48 12.00 -11.78
C ALA A 77 -12.00 12.42 -11.76
N PRO A 78 -11.66 13.50 -11.05
CA PRO A 78 -10.26 13.84 -10.81
C PRO A 78 -9.63 12.76 -9.93
N MET A 79 -8.55 12.14 -10.38
CA MET A 79 -7.90 11.08 -9.63
C MET A 79 -6.40 11.30 -9.46
N LEU A 80 -5.94 11.02 -8.25
CA LEU A 80 -4.53 10.93 -7.88
C LEU A 80 -4.15 9.45 -7.95
N ILE A 81 -3.08 9.16 -8.65
CA ILE A 81 -2.67 7.77 -8.92
C ILE A 81 -1.22 7.54 -8.49
N GLN A 82 -0.90 6.30 -8.23
CA GLN A 82 0.48 5.89 -7.96
C GLN A 82 1.32 5.89 -9.25
N GLY A 83 2.63 6.02 -9.09
CA GLY A 83 3.58 5.93 -10.18
C GLY A 83 3.52 4.59 -10.92
N SER A 84 3.97 4.57 -12.16
CA SER A 84 3.87 3.41 -13.06
C SER A 84 4.64 2.17 -12.60
N SER A 85 5.57 2.33 -11.66
CA SER A 85 6.32 1.21 -11.05
C SER A 85 5.52 0.44 -10.01
N SER A 86 4.42 1.00 -9.50
CA SER A 86 3.58 0.36 -8.48
C SER A 86 2.79 -0.83 -9.07
N SER A 87 2.76 -1.95 -8.35
CA SER A 87 1.96 -3.12 -8.70
C SER A 87 0.45 -2.81 -8.71
N VAL A 88 0.01 -1.98 -7.79
CA VAL A 88 -1.39 -1.52 -7.69
C VAL A 88 -1.75 -0.63 -8.89
N ARG A 89 -0.82 0.21 -9.38
CA ARG A 89 -1.07 1.02 -10.58
C ARG A 89 -1.28 0.15 -11.83
N GLN A 90 -0.49 -0.89 -12.00
CA GLN A 90 -0.66 -1.82 -13.14
C GLN A 90 -2.01 -2.55 -13.07
N GLN A 91 -2.43 -2.96 -11.87
CA GLN A 91 -3.76 -3.54 -11.65
C GLN A 91 -4.87 -2.53 -11.96
N LEU A 92 -4.73 -1.28 -11.50
CA LEU A 92 -5.69 -0.19 -11.74
C LEU A 92 -5.90 0.03 -13.23
N ASP A 93 -4.83 0.13 -14.02
CA ASP A 93 -4.92 0.36 -15.47
C ASP A 93 -5.75 -0.74 -16.15
N GLY A 94 -5.51 -2.01 -15.81
CA GLY A 94 -6.30 -3.14 -16.30
C GLY A 94 -7.76 -3.14 -15.80
N TRP A 95 -7.98 -2.76 -14.56
CA TRP A 95 -9.31 -2.68 -13.96
C TRP A 95 -10.17 -1.59 -14.62
N LEU A 96 -9.58 -0.41 -14.89
CA LEU A 96 -10.26 0.67 -15.58
C LEU A 96 -10.74 0.28 -16.98
N VAL A 97 -9.91 -0.46 -17.72
CA VAL A 97 -10.28 -0.98 -19.04
C VAL A 97 -11.48 -1.94 -18.93
N ARG A 98 -11.43 -2.90 -17.99
CA ARG A 98 -12.53 -3.87 -17.79
C ARG A 98 -13.85 -3.19 -17.42
N HIS A 99 -13.80 -2.17 -16.58
CA HIS A 99 -14.99 -1.42 -16.13
C HIS A 99 -15.40 -0.27 -17.06
N LYS A 100 -14.64 -0.05 -18.17
CA LYS A 100 -14.87 1.03 -19.15
C LYS A 100 -14.89 2.42 -18.51
N ILE A 101 -13.98 2.64 -17.55
CA ILE A 101 -13.85 3.90 -16.81
C ILE A 101 -12.68 4.67 -17.39
N GLN A 102 -12.90 5.92 -17.73
CA GLN A 102 -11.85 6.90 -18.05
C GLN A 102 -11.66 7.81 -16.84
N LEU A 103 -10.43 7.94 -16.39
CA LEU A 103 -10.07 8.84 -15.30
C LEU A 103 -9.56 10.17 -15.87
N ARG A 104 -9.79 11.23 -15.13
CA ARG A 104 -9.05 12.48 -15.32
C ARG A 104 -7.91 12.51 -14.30
N VAL A 105 -6.73 12.01 -14.70
CA VAL A 105 -5.54 12.00 -13.84
C VAL A 105 -5.11 13.44 -13.58
N VAL A 106 -5.08 13.85 -12.32
CA VAL A 106 -4.71 15.19 -11.86
C VAL A 106 -3.41 15.22 -11.06
N GLY A 107 -2.86 14.06 -10.74
CA GLY A 107 -1.55 13.90 -10.09
C GLY A 107 -1.09 12.45 -10.12
N GLU A 108 0.23 12.28 -10.21
CA GLU A 108 0.91 10.98 -10.13
C GLU A 108 2.00 11.06 -9.06
N PHE A 109 2.08 10.05 -8.19
CA PHE A 109 2.92 10.07 -6.98
C PHE A 109 3.62 8.74 -6.79
N ASP A 110 4.92 8.78 -6.53
CA ASP A 110 5.69 7.60 -6.10
C ASP A 110 5.55 7.35 -4.57
N ASP A 111 5.05 8.35 -3.84
CA ASP A 111 4.85 8.33 -2.39
C ASP A 111 3.34 8.36 -2.06
N GLY A 112 2.86 7.30 -1.40
CA GLY A 112 1.47 7.15 -1.01
C GLY A 112 1.02 8.14 0.08
N ALA A 113 1.92 8.55 0.97
CA ALA A 113 1.61 9.53 2.01
C ALA A 113 1.44 10.92 1.39
N LEU A 114 2.29 11.29 0.42
CA LEU A 114 2.17 12.52 -0.33
C LEU A 114 0.88 12.53 -1.16
N MET A 115 0.55 11.42 -1.85
CA MET A 115 -0.72 11.28 -2.57
C MET A 115 -1.93 11.49 -1.64
N THR A 116 -1.91 10.89 -0.46
CA THR A 116 -2.96 11.05 0.55
C THR A 116 -3.07 12.49 1.04
N ALA A 117 -1.94 13.19 1.23
CA ALA A 117 -1.92 14.61 1.60
C ALA A 117 -2.62 15.50 0.57
N PHE A 118 -2.43 15.24 -0.72
CA PHE A 118 -3.17 15.93 -1.78
C PHE A 118 -4.66 15.53 -1.81
N GLY A 119 -4.94 14.25 -1.56
CA GLY A 119 -6.31 13.72 -1.53
C GLY A 119 -7.18 14.36 -0.45
N ARG A 120 -6.66 14.51 0.77
CA ARG A 120 -7.37 15.17 1.89
C ARG A 120 -7.68 16.65 1.63
N GLU A 121 -6.89 17.31 0.77
CA GLU A 121 -7.14 18.68 0.31
C GLU A 121 -8.17 18.76 -0.83
N GLY A 122 -8.80 17.62 -1.19
CA GLY A 122 -9.83 17.55 -2.22
C GLY A 122 -9.31 17.67 -3.65
N ARG A 123 -8.02 17.43 -3.88
CA ARG A 123 -7.42 17.54 -5.22
C ARG A 123 -7.83 16.43 -6.16
N GLY A 124 -8.30 15.30 -5.61
CA GLY A 124 -8.77 14.16 -6.40
C GLY A 124 -9.18 12.99 -5.51
N VAL A 125 -9.78 12.01 -6.14
CA VAL A 125 -9.98 10.68 -5.57
C VAL A 125 -8.62 10.01 -5.45
N PHE A 126 -8.37 9.28 -4.37
CA PHE A 126 -7.13 8.52 -4.18
C PHE A 126 -7.44 7.12 -3.64
N MET A 127 -6.49 6.21 -3.78
CA MET A 127 -6.57 4.85 -3.25
C MET A 127 -5.66 4.68 -2.04
N SER A 128 -6.09 3.82 -1.13
CA SER A 128 -5.26 3.33 -0.02
C SER A 128 -5.67 1.90 0.31
N PRO A 129 -4.77 1.10 0.91
CA PRO A 129 -5.09 -0.24 1.38
C PRO A 129 -6.34 -0.26 2.27
N GLY A 130 -7.27 -1.17 1.99
CA GLY A 130 -8.54 -1.27 2.72
C GLY A 130 -8.37 -1.56 4.21
N ILE A 131 -7.24 -2.17 4.59
CA ILE A 131 -6.86 -2.40 5.98
C ILE A 131 -6.67 -1.10 6.77
N LEU A 132 -6.34 0.01 6.10
CA LEU A 132 -6.14 1.34 6.70
C LEU A 132 -7.39 2.23 6.60
N GLU A 133 -8.54 1.68 6.15
CA GLU A 133 -9.73 2.46 5.85
C GLU A 133 -10.23 3.27 7.06
N LYS A 134 -10.32 2.64 8.22
CA LYS A 134 -10.79 3.31 9.45
C LYS A 134 -9.87 4.44 9.86
N GLU A 135 -8.57 4.19 9.82
CA GLU A 135 -7.53 5.17 10.16
C GLU A 135 -7.54 6.33 9.16
N THR A 136 -7.61 6.03 7.86
CA THR A 136 -7.64 7.03 6.79
C THR A 136 -8.86 7.95 6.94
N VAL A 137 -10.05 7.41 7.17
CA VAL A 137 -11.26 8.20 7.40
C VAL A 137 -11.14 9.05 8.66
N ALA A 138 -10.71 8.46 9.78
CA ALA A 138 -10.62 9.15 11.06
C ALA A 138 -9.54 10.26 11.05
N GLN A 139 -8.41 10.01 10.39
CA GLN A 139 -7.29 10.94 10.40
C GLN A 139 -7.45 12.10 9.41
N TYR A 140 -8.04 11.84 8.24
CA TYR A 140 -8.07 12.81 7.14
C TYR A 140 -9.45 13.39 6.85
N GLY A 141 -10.51 12.91 7.51
CA GLY A 141 -11.87 13.42 7.31
C GLY A 141 -12.40 13.19 5.89
N VAL A 142 -12.02 12.08 5.28
CA VAL A 142 -12.44 11.69 3.92
C VAL A 142 -13.51 10.61 3.96
N ASP A 143 -14.28 10.50 2.88
CA ASP A 143 -15.28 9.47 2.69
C ASP A 143 -14.73 8.30 1.88
N VAL A 144 -15.16 7.09 2.21
CA VAL A 144 -14.97 5.91 1.35
C VAL A 144 -16.00 5.97 0.22
N ILE A 145 -15.51 5.97 -1.02
CA ILE A 145 -16.39 5.95 -2.22
C ILE A 145 -16.78 4.53 -2.55
N GLY A 146 -15.87 3.59 -2.38
CA GLY A 146 -16.04 2.17 -2.63
C GLY A 146 -14.77 1.40 -2.43
N ARG A 147 -14.89 0.07 -2.52
CA ARG A 147 -13.80 -0.89 -2.38
C ARG A 147 -13.80 -1.82 -3.59
N SER A 148 -12.63 -2.25 -4.03
CA SER A 148 -12.51 -3.23 -5.10
C SER A 148 -11.67 -4.41 -4.65
N ASP A 149 -12.28 -5.59 -4.65
CA ASP A 149 -11.58 -6.85 -4.37
C ASP A 149 -10.74 -7.34 -5.57
N GLU A 150 -10.89 -6.69 -6.74
CA GLU A 150 -10.05 -6.93 -7.92
C GLU A 150 -8.72 -6.19 -7.88
N LEU A 151 -8.59 -5.18 -7.01
CA LEU A 151 -7.38 -4.41 -6.79
C LEU A 151 -6.84 -4.78 -5.42
N VAL A 152 -5.75 -5.51 -5.39
CA VAL A 152 -5.21 -6.10 -4.17
C VAL A 152 -3.78 -5.63 -3.97
N GLU A 153 -3.47 -5.16 -2.78
CA GLU A 153 -2.10 -4.94 -2.35
C GLU A 153 -1.64 -6.11 -1.48
N GLU A 154 -0.48 -6.66 -1.82
CA GLU A 154 0.15 -7.74 -1.09
C GLU A 154 1.31 -7.18 -0.28
N PHE A 155 1.51 -7.68 0.93
CA PHE A 155 2.60 -7.25 1.80
C PHE A 155 3.52 -8.41 2.13
N PHE A 156 4.81 -8.16 2.02
CA PHE A 156 5.88 -9.11 2.29
C PHE A 156 6.86 -8.53 3.29
N ALA A 157 7.33 -9.39 4.19
CA ALA A 157 8.55 -9.15 4.94
C ALA A 157 9.67 -9.93 4.27
N VAL A 158 10.76 -9.25 3.93
CA VAL A 158 11.94 -9.88 3.32
C VAL A 158 13.09 -9.86 4.31
N SER A 159 13.70 -11.01 4.55
CA SER A 159 14.84 -11.17 5.46
C SER A 159 15.90 -12.08 4.88
N VAL A 160 17.14 -12.00 5.38
CA VAL A 160 18.24 -12.90 4.98
C VAL A 160 18.07 -14.31 5.58
N GLU A 161 17.19 -14.48 6.54
CA GLU A 161 16.94 -15.74 7.21
C GLU A 161 15.70 -16.44 6.64
N ARG A 162 15.82 -17.72 6.34
CA ARG A 162 14.67 -18.54 5.93
C ARG A 162 13.61 -18.66 7.04
N ARG A 163 14.06 -18.66 8.29
CA ARG A 163 13.21 -18.62 9.48
C ARG A 163 13.67 -17.46 10.33
N ILE A 164 12.79 -16.48 10.51
CA ILE A 164 13.07 -15.28 11.31
C ILE A 164 13.37 -15.71 12.74
N SER A 165 14.61 -15.54 13.17
CA SER A 165 15.08 -15.91 14.51
C SER A 165 15.13 -14.71 15.46
N HIS A 166 15.36 -13.49 14.93
CA HIS A 166 15.42 -12.27 15.73
C HIS A 166 14.07 -11.98 16.39
N PRO A 167 13.97 -11.93 17.74
CA PRO A 167 12.67 -11.83 18.42
C PRO A 167 11.84 -10.62 18.03
N CYS A 168 12.48 -9.45 17.81
CA CYS A 168 11.79 -8.22 17.42
C CYS A 168 11.24 -8.33 16.01
N VAL A 169 11.99 -8.88 15.05
CA VAL A 169 11.56 -9.08 13.67
C VAL A 169 10.42 -10.11 13.62
N ALA A 170 10.52 -11.17 14.38
CA ALA A 170 9.45 -12.16 14.53
C ALA A 170 8.17 -11.54 15.11
N ALA A 171 8.30 -10.69 16.14
CA ALA A 171 7.16 -10.00 16.73
C ALA A 171 6.49 -9.02 15.75
N ILE A 172 7.26 -8.27 14.96
CA ILE A 172 6.73 -7.36 13.92
C ILE A 172 5.93 -8.17 12.90
N THR A 173 6.53 -9.23 12.34
CA THR A 173 5.88 -10.04 11.29
C THR A 173 4.65 -10.79 11.79
N GLN A 174 4.68 -11.32 13.02
CA GLN A 174 3.53 -11.99 13.63
C GLN A 174 2.40 -11.02 13.95
N ASN A 175 2.72 -9.82 14.49
CA ASN A 175 1.71 -8.80 14.77
C ASN A 175 1.08 -8.26 13.47
N ALA A 176 1.88 -8.06 12.42
CA ALA A 176 1.35 -7.66 11.12
C ALA A 176 0.35 -8.69 10.60
N ARG A 177 0.71 -9.98 10.57
CA ARG A 177 -0.20 -11.05 10.15
C ARG A 177 -1.46 -11.14 11.01
N GLY A 178 -1.30 -11.14 12.34
CA GLY A 178 -2.40 -11.40 13.27
C GLY A 178 -3.36 -10.22 13.44
N ARG A 179 -2.85 -9.00 13.48
CA ARG A 179 -3.67 -7.81 13.78
C ARG A 179 -4.14 -7.05 12.56
N LEU A 180 -3.33 -7.06 11.49
CA LEU A 180 -3.65 -6.29 10.30
C LEU A 180 -4.40 -7.14 9.26
N PHE A 181 -4.05 -8.42 9.08
CA PHE A 181 -4.58 -9.21 7.97
C PHE A 181 -5.54 -10.34 8.37
N ASN A 182 -5.63 -10.70 9.66
CA ASN A 182 -6.53 -11.75 10.17
C ASN A 182 -7.52 -11.23 11.23
N GLY A 183 -7.65 -9.90 11.38
CA GLY A 183 -8.55 -9.26 12.34
C GLY A 183 -9.93 -8.95 11.77
#